data_1bea4298a592bb83b2c48698b14103d7
#
_entry.id   1bea4298a592bb83b2c48698b14103d7
#
_cell.length_a   1.000
_cell.length_b   1.000
_cell.length_c   1.000
_cell.angle_alpha   90.00
_cell.angle_beta   90.00
_cell.angle_gamma   90.00
#
_symmetry.space_group_name_H-M   'P 1'
#
loop_
_entity.id
_entity.type
_entity.pdbx_description
1 polymer ?
#
loop_
_entity_poly.entity_id
_entity_poly.type
_entity_poly.pdbx_seq_one_letter_code
_entity_poly.pdbx_strand_id
1 'polypeptide(L)'
;DTGLGLRRVQEPSTYWSDVRLRYESFDHGLKTSTTDIYRYEIPGGQYTNLRPQVESLGLGDRFEEVKEMYKTVNDMLGDPVKVTPSSKVVGDLAIFMVQNDLTPENIVERGKALAFPDSVVSYFKGMMGQPAWGFPEDLQKVVLKGEEPITCRPGKLLPPVDFDQLEQEV
;
A
#
# COMPACT_ATOMS: atom_id res chain seq x y z
N ASP A 1 31.71 17.87 5.13
CA ASP A 1 32.86 17.02 4.81
C ASP A 1 32.90 15.85 5.79
N THR A 2 32.93 14.60 5.27
CA THR A 2 32.94 13.38 6.11
C THR A 2 34.36 12.97 6.52
N GLY A 3 35.39 13.59 5.96
CA GLY A 3 36.80 13.18 6.12
C GLY A 3 37.15 11.82 5.52
N LEU A 4 36.21 11.16 4.82
CA LEU A 4 36.46 9.88 4.15
C LEU A 4 37.20 10.07 2.84
N GLY A 5 38.26 9.29 2.63
CA GLY A 5 38.98 9.27 1.37
C GLY A 5 38.12 8.64 0.26
N LEU A 6 37.96 9.37 -0.85
CA LEU A 6 37.12 8.94 -1.97
C LEU A 6 37.48 7.54 -2.49
N ARG A 7 38.80 7.26 -2.57
CA ARG A 7 39.30 5.96 -3.01
C ARG A 7 38.87 4.81 -2.13
N ARG A 8 38.85 5.03 -0.80
CA ARG A 8 38.39 3.99 0.17
C ARG A 8 36.91 3.68 0.08
N VAL A 9 36.11 4.64 -0.39
CA VAL A 9 34.66 4.46 -0.62
C VAL A 9 34.41 3.81 -1.99
N GLN A 10 35.28 4.04 -2.97
CA GLN A 10 35.15 3.51 -4.33
C GLN A 10 35.30 1.98 -4.40
N GLU A 11 36.22 1.41 -3.62
CA GLU A 11 36.46 -0.05 -3.62
C GLU A 11 35.23 -0.87 -3.22
N PRO A 12 34.54 -0.57 -2.07
CA PRO A 12 33.27 -1.21 -1.73
C PRO A 12 32.16 -0.96 -2.75
N SER A 13 32.12 0.23 -3.36
CA SER A 13 31.12 0.57 -4.37
C SER A 13 31.23 -0.34 -5.60
N THR A 14 32.45 -0.58 -6.07
CA THR A 14 32.73 -1.49 -7.19
C THR A 14 32.31 -2.93 -6.84
N TYR A 15 32.73 -3.40 -5.67
CA TYR A 15 32.32 -4.73 -5.18
C TYR A 15 30.79 -4.91 -5.16
N TRP A 16 30.06 -3.95 -4.59
CA TRP A 16 28.61 -4.03 -4.52
C TRP A 16 27.93 -3.92 -5.88
N SER A 17 28.53 -3.18 -6.83
CA SER A 17 28.05 -3.13 -8.21
C SER A 17 28.10 -4.51 -8.88
N ASP A 18 29.20 -5.26 -8.67
CA ASP A 18 29.36 -6.61 -9.22
C ASP A 18 28.43 -7.62 -8.52
N VAL A 19 28.28 -7.51 -7.20
CA VAL A 19 27.36 -8.36 -6.42
C VAL A 19 25.92 -8.14 -6.87
N ARG A 20 25.51 -6.90 -7.15
CA ARG A 20 24.17 -6.56 -7.60
C ARG A 20 23.75 -7.34 -8.86
N LEU A 21 24.67 -7.59 -9.79
CA LEU A 21 24.37 -8.37 -11.00
C LEU A 21 23.87 -9.78 -10.70
N ARG A 22 24.30 -10.37 -9.58
CA ARG A 22 23.86 -11.71 -9.15
C ARG A 22 22.42 -11.72 -8.62
N TYR A 23 21.90 -10.56 -8.25
CA TYR A 23 20.55 -10.37 -7.71
C TYR A 23 19.62 -9.67 -8.70
N GLU A 24 20.03 -9.50 -9.96
CA GLU A 24 19.26 -8.77 -10.96
C GLU A 24 17.87 -9.34 -11.19
N SER A 25 17.71 -10.67 -11.09
CA SER A 25 16.40 -11.33 -11.20
C SER A 25 15.42 -11.01 -10.08
N PHE A 26 15.93 -10.47 -8.97
CA PHE A 26 15.13 -10.02 -7.83
C PHE A 26 15.01 -8.49 -7.76
N ASP A 27 15.65 -7.77 -8.67
CA ASP A 27 15.65 -6.30 -8.72
C ASP A 27 14.48 -5.80 -9.56
N HIS A 28 13.36 -5.56 -8.93
CA HIS A 28 12.17 -4.93 -9.53
C HIS A 28 12.21 -3.40 -9.44
N GLY A 29 13.32 -2.83 -8.96
CA GLY A 29 13.49 -1.40 -8.77
C GLY A 29 13.62 -0.60 -10.06
N LEU A 30 13.45 0.70 -9.92
CA LEU A 30 13.72 1.65 -11.00
C LEU A 30 15.21 1.68 -11.31
N LYS A 31 15.58 1.41 -12.56
CA LYS A 31 16.97 1.49 -13.04
C LYS A 31 17.39 2.91 -13.34
N THR A 32 16.45 3.84 -13.45
CA THR A 32 16.67 5.26 -13.74
C THR A 32 15.81 6.13 -12.85
N SER A 33 16.23 7.38 -12.65
CA SER A 33 15.39 8.37 -11.98
C SER A 33 14.12 8.65 -12.78
N THR A 34 13.00 8.79 -12.10
CA THR A 34 11.71 9.13 -12.69
C THR A 34 10.98 10.16 -11.84
N THR A 35 10.11 10.92 -12.47
CA THR A 35 9.20 11.85 -11.80
C THR A 35 7.87 11.21 -11.41
N ASP A 36 7.70 9.92 -11.66
CA ASP A 36 6.48 9.16 -11.39
C ASP A 36 6.01 9.27 -9.93
N ILE A 37 6.95 9.28 -8.98
CA ILE A 37 6.65 9.46 -7.56
C ILE A 37 5.87 10.75 -7.31
N TYR A 38 6.22 11.82 -8.01
CA TYR A 38 5.54 13.11 -7.88
C TYR A 38 4.24 13.15 -8.69
N ARG A 39 4.23 12.52 -9.87
CA ARG A 39 3.07 12.51 -10.76
C ARG A 39 1.91 11.70 -10.19
N TYR A 40 2.21 10.51 -9.68
CA TYR A 40 1.22 9.53 -9.19
C TYR A 40 1.11 9.51 -7.66
N GLU A 41 1.96 10.29 -6.97
CA GLU A 41 1.96 10.41 -5.50
C GLU A 41 2.23 9.09 -4.76
N ILE A 42 2.94 8.17 -5.43
CA ILE A 42 3.28 6.86 -4.87
C ILE A 42 4.58 6.98 -4.08
N PRO A 43 4.60 6.72 -2.76
CA PRO A 43 5.85 6.69 -2.00
C PRO A 43 6.85 5.68 -2.56
N GLY A 44 8.14 6.00 -2.56
CA GLY A 44 9.17 5.17 -3.20
C GLY A 44 9.17 3.70 -2.73
N GLY A 45 9.02 3.46 -1.42
CA GLY A 45 8.89 2.10 -0.88
C GLY A 45 7.63 1.37 -1.36
N GLN A 46 6.52 2.10 -1.52
CA GLN A 46 5.30 1.52 -2.08
C GLN A 46 5.45 1.23 -3.58
N TYR A 47 6.13 2.09 -4.32
CA TYR A 47 6.36 1.88 -5.76
C TYR A 47 7.11 0.56 -6.02
N THR A 48 8.16 0.29 -5.24
CA THR A 48 8.95 -0.94 -5.38
C THR A 48 8.19 -2.21 -4.99
N ASN A 49 7.19 -2.10 -4.13
CA ASN A 49 6.32 -3.22 -3.76
C ASN A 49 5.14 -3.40 -4.72
N LEU A 50 4.60 -2.30 -5.25
CA LEU A 50 3.41 -2.30 -6.10
C LEU A 50 3.67 -3.03 -7.42
N ARG A 51 4.84 -2.81 -8.03
CA ARG A 51 5.17 -3.38 -9.34
C ARG A 51 5.20 -4.92 -9.34
N PRO A 52 5.98 -5.60 -8.44
CA PRO A 52 5.94 -7.06 -8.37
C PRO A 52 4.55 -7.62 -8.05
N GLN A 53 3.78 -6.91 -7.22
CA GLN A 53 2.41 -7.29 -6.90
C GLN A 53 1.50 -7.27 -8.14
N VAL A 54 1.56 -6.22 -8.92
CA VAL A 54 0.81 -6.08 -10.18
C VAL A 54 1.23 -7.14 -11.20
N GLU A 55 2.54 -7.40 -11.32
CA GLU A 55 3.09 -8.44 -12.21
C GLU A 55 2.63 -9.84 -11.77
N SER A 56 2.63 -10.14 -10.46
CA SER A 56 2.16 -11.43 -9.93
C SER A 56 0.68 -11.71 -10.17
N LEU A 57 -0.12 -10.66 -10.33
CA LEU A 57 -1.55 -10.75 -10.66
C LEU A 57 -1.82 -10.79 -12.17
N GLY A 58 -0.77 -10.82 -12.99
CA GLY A 58 -0.90 -10.82 -14.46
C GLY A 58 -1.32 -9.48 -15.06
N LEU A 59 -1.17 -8.40 -14.30
CA LEU A 59 -1.53 -7.03 -14.69
C LEU A 59 -0.32 -6.19 -15.09
N GLY A 60 0.83 -6.80 -15.35
CA GLY A 60 2.08 -6.08 -15.67
C GLY A 60 1.92 -5.08 -16.82
N ASP A 61 1.20 -5.44 -17.87
CA ASP A 61 0.91 -4.57 -19.02
C ASP A 61 -0.01 -3.39 -18.67
N ARG A 62 -0.74 -3.47 -17.54
CA ARG A 62 -1.64 -2.42 -17.04
C ARG A 62 -1.00 -1.60 -15.91
N PHE A 63 0.32 -1.69 -15.70
CA PHE A 63 0.97 -1.01 -14.58
C PHE A 63 0.82 0.52 -14.63
N GLU A 64 0.84 1.13 -15.83
CA GLU A 64 0.58 2.57 -15.97
C GLU A 64 -0.83 2.93 -15.49
N GLU A 65 -1.83 2.11 -15.82
CA GLU A 65 -3.21 2.29 -15.37
C GLU A 65 -3.33 2.16 -13.85
N VAL A 66 -2.60 1.22 -13.24
CA VAL A 66 -2.55 1.07 -11.78
C VAL A 66 -1.94 2.30 -11.12
N LYS A 67 -0.91 2.92 -11.71
CA LYS A 67 -0.32 4.16 -11.18
C LYS A 67 -1.30 5.33 -11.23
N GLU A 68 -2.02 5.53 -12.34
CA GLU A 68 -3.05 6.55 -12.46
C GLU A 68 -4.20 6.27 -11.46
N MET A 69 -4.61 5.01 -11.34
CA MET A 69 -5.64 4.61 -10.38
C MET A 69 -5.19 4.81 -8.92
N TYR A 70 -3.91 4.62 -8.62
CA TYR A 70 -3.37 4.89 -7.28
C TYR A 70 -3.61 6.34 -6.85
N LYS A 71 -3.33 7.28 -7.75
CA LYS A 71 -3.61 8.70 -7.51
C LYS A 71 -5.11 8.94 -7.33
N THR A 72 -5.93 8.39 -8.23
CA THR A 72 -7.39 8.50 -8.16
C THR A 72 -7.94 7.97 -6.83
N VAL A 73 -7.46 6.81 -6.37
CA VAL A 73 -7.85 6.23 -5.07
C VAL A 73 -7.39 7.11 -3.92
N ASN A 74 -6.18 7.68 -4.00
CA ASN A 74 -5.69 8.60 -2.98
C ASN A 74 -6.65 9.79 -2.81
N ASP A 75 -7.06 10.40 -3.92
CA ASP A 75 -8.03 11.50 -3.92
C ASP A 75 -9.40 11.05 -3.39
N MET A 76 -9.89 9.88 -3.83
CA MET A 76 -11.17 9.30 -3.35
C MET A 76 -11.20 9.06 -1.84
N LEU A 77 -10.07 8.71 -1.24
CA LEU A 77 -9.94 8.46 0.20
C LEU A 77 -9.69 9.74 1.02
N GLY A 78 -9.66 10.91 0.37
CA GLY A 78 -9.43 12.19 1.03
C GLY A 78 -7.98 12.44 1.38
N ASP A 79 -7.07 12.01 0.53
CA ASP A 79 -5.61 12.19 0.65
C ASP A 79 -5.05 11.70 2.00
N PRO A 80 -5.22 10.42 2.34
CA PRO A 80 -4.73 9.89 3.61
C PRO A 80 -3.21 9.97 3.70
N VAL A 81 -2.70 10.13 4.91
CA VAL A 81 -1.25 10.10 5.15
C VAL A 81 -0.68 8.77 4.66
N LYS A 82 0.20 8.83 3.67
CA LYS A 82 0.80 7.67 3.00
C LYS A 82 2.00 7.13 3.77
N VAL A 83 1.73 6.40 4.83
CA VAL A 83 2.71 5.64 5.63
C VAL A 83 2.26 4.19 5.71
N THR A 84 3.11 3.27 6.17
CA THR A 84 2.68 1.90 6.44
C THR A 84 1.72 1.88 7.64
N PRO A 85 0.52 1.31 7.53
CA PRO A 85 -0.01 0.48 6.46
C PRO A 85 -0.90 1.20 5.42
N SER A 86 -1.23 2.49 5.58
CA SER A 86 -2.20 3.20 4.73
C SER A 86 -1.81 3.27 3.25
N SER A 87 -0.50 3.43 2.95
CA SER A 87 -0.02 3.40 1.56
C SER A 87 -0.30 2.06 0.85
N LYS A 88 -0.29 0.95 1.62
CA LYS A 88 -0.68 -0.37 1.10
C LYS A 88 -2.17 -0.41 0.77
N VAL A 89 -3.03 0.16 1.60
CA VAL A 89 -4.49 0.23 1.36
C VAL A 89 -4.78 0.92 0.04
N VAL A 90 -4.15 2.07 -0.21
CA VAL A 90 -4.30 2.81 -1.49
C VAL A 90 -3.87 1.94 -2.66
N GLY A 91 -2.74 1.25 -2.56
CA GLY A 91 -2.25 0.34 -3.61
C GLY A 91 -3.17 -0.84 -3.86
N ASP A 92 -3.61 -1.52 -2.80
CA ASP A 92 -4.49 -2.69 -2.90
C ASP A 92 -5.85 -2.29 -3.52
N LEU A 93 -6.42 -1.14 -3.14
CA LEU A 93 -7.65 -0.66 -3.73
C LEU A 93 -7.46 -0.24 -5.19
N ALA A 94 -6.33 0.38 -5.54
CA ALA A 94 -6.03 0.74 -6.92
C ALA A 94 -5.94 -0.50 -7.83
N ILE A 95 -5.20 -1.53 -7.39
CA ILE A 95 -5.11 -2.80 -8.10
C ILE A 95 -6.49 -3.44 -8.24
N PHE A 96 -7.26 -3.49 -7.15
CA PHE A 96 -8.59 -4.06 -7.14
C PHE A 96 -9.53 -3.36 -8.13
N MET A 97 -9.48 -2.02 -8.19
CA MET A 97 -10.28 -1.24 -9.13
C MET A 97 -9.89 -1.52 -10.58
N VAL A 98 -8.60 -1.54 -10.89
CA VAL A 98 -8.12 -1.88 -12.25
C VAL A 98 -8.48 -3.31 -12.63
N GLN A 99 -8.33 -4.26 -11.73
CA GLN A 99 -8.65 -5.67 -11.97
C GLN A 99 -10.13 -5.92 -12.28
N ASN A 100 -11.02 -5.13 -11.68
CA ASN A 100 -12.46 -5.26 -11.82
C ASN A 100 -13.08 -4.20 -12.74
N ASP A 101 -12.28 -3.42 -13.46
CA ASP A 101 -12.69 -2.33 -14.34
C ASP A 101 -13.67 -1.36 -13.61
N LEU A 102 -13.27 -0.97 -12.38
CA LEU A 102 -14.01 -0.03 -11.56
C LEU A 102 -13.48 1.40 -11.78
N THR A 103 -14.40 2.35 -11.66
CA THR A 103 -14.10 3.79 -11.65
C THR A 103 -14.70 4.45 -10.41
N PRO A 104 -14.30 5.68 -10.05
CA PRO A 104 -14.93 6.41 -8.94
C PRO A 104 -16.45 6.50 -9.04
N GLU A 105 -16.98 6.60 -10.26
CA GLU A 105 -18.41 6.76 -10.52
C GLU A 105 -19.20 5.44 -10.33
N ASN A 106 -18.55 4.29 -10.59
CA ASN A 106 -19.24 3.01 -10.59
C ASN A 106 -18.92 2.10 -9.39
N ILE A 107 -17.88 2.40 -8.61
CA ILE A 107 -17.40 1.54 -7.51
C ILE A 107 -18.48 1.33 -6.44
N VAL A 108 -19.28 2.34 -6.14
CA VAL A 108 -20.35 2.25 -5.14
C VAL A 108 -21.44 1.27 -5.59
N GLU A 109 -21.80 1.27 -6.86
CA GLU A 109 -22.83 0.38 -7.38
C GLU A 109 -22.29 -1.03 -7.63
N ARG A 110 -21.20 -1.15 -8.40
CA ARG A 110 -20.64 -2.45 -8.78
C ARG A 110 -19.93 -3.16 -7.61
N GLY A 111 -19.36 -2.40 -6.68
CA GLY A 111 -18.67 -2.91 -5.50
C GLY A 111 -19.57 -3.71 -4.56
N LYS A 112 -20.89 -3.49 -4.56
CA LYS A 112 -21.85 -4.26 -3.74
C LYS A 112 -21.72 -5.77 -3.94
N ALA A 113 -21.42 -6.20 -5.15
CA ALA A 113 -21.30 -7.63 -5.51
C ALA A 113 -19.88 -8.18 -5.35
N LEU A 114 -18.88 -7.34 -5.09
CA LEU A 114 -17.47 -7.72 -5.07
C LEU A 114 -16.93 -7.89 -3.65
N ALA A 115 -15.95 -8.75 -3.45
CA ALA A 115 -15.20 -8.89 -2.21
C ALA A 115 -13.99 -7.96 -2.25
N PHE A 116 -13.97 -6.94 -1.39
CA PHE A 116 -12.84 -6.02 -1.29
C PHE A 116 -11.65 -6.69 -0.59
N PRO A 117 -10.40 -6.26 -0.88
CA PRO A 117 -9.22 -6.73 -0.17
C PRO A 117 -9.31 -6.49 1.34
N ASP A 118 -8.78 -7.43 2.14
CA ASP A 118 -8.83 -7.35 3.61
C ASP A 118 -8.22 -6.07 4.19
N SER A 119 -7.16 -5.56 3.56
CA SER A 119 -6.53 -4.31 3.95
C SER A 119 -7.48 -3.11 3.80
N VAL A 120 -8.28 -3.11 2.74
CA VAL A 120 -9.29 -2.08 2.45
C VAL A 120 -10.44 -2.19 3.44
N VAL A 121 -10.94 -3.40 3.69
CA VAL A 121 -11.99 -3.65 4.70
C VAL A 121 -11.52 -3.20 6.08
N SER A 122 -10.30 -3.59 6.48
CA SER A 122 -9.71 -3.20 7.77
C SER A 122 -9.56 -1.69 7.92
N TYR A 123 -9.18 -0.99 6.84
CA TYR A 123 -9.08 0.47 6.83
C TYR A 123 -10.46 1.11 7.08
N PHE A 124 -11.46 0.74 6.29
CA PHE A 124 -12.82 1.29 6.42
C PHE A 124 -13.51 0.89 7.72
N LYS A 125 -13.13 -0.24 8.31
CA LYS A 125 -13.57 -0.65 9.65
C LYS A 125 -12.97 0.21 10.77
N GLY A 126 -11.93 1.00 10.49
CA GLY A 126 -11.26 1.87 11.48
C GLY A 126 -10.12 1.17 12.23
N MET A 127 -9.66 -0.01 11.80
CA MET A 127 -8.55 -0.74 12.44
C MET A 127 -7.19 -0.03 12.32
N MET A 128 -7.08 0.91 11.40
CA MET A 128 -5.88 1.74 11.20
C MET A 128 -6.04 3.17 11.75
N GLY A 129 -7.09 3.39 12.56
CA GLY A 129 -7.45 4.70 13.08
C GLY A 129 -8.50 5.41 12.20
N GLN A 130 -8.75 6.68 12.52
CA GLN A 130 -9.76 7.49 11.84
C GLN A 130 -9.06 8.54 10.99
N PRO A 131 -9.36 8.67 9.68
CA PRO A 131 -8.89 9.79 8.87
C PRO A 131 -9.36 11.12 9.44
N ALA A 132 -8.57 12.17 9.27
CA ALA A 132 -8.87 13.50 9.81
C ALA A 132 -10.23 14.06 9.34
N TRP A 133 -10.63 13.70 8.12
CA TRP A 133 -11.87 14.17 7.49
C TRP A 133 -12.98 13.09 7.48
N GLY A 134 -12.77 11.97 8.18
CA GLY A 134 -13.66 10.82 8.14
C GLY A 134 -13.46 9.95 6.88
N PHE A 135 -14.22 8.88 6.80
CA PHE A 135 -14.25 8.02 5.61
C PHE A 135 -15.28 8.51 4.61
N PRO A 136 -15.08 8.31 3.28
CA PRO A 136 -16.14 8.54 2.29
C PRO A 136 -17.30 7.57 2.56
N GLU A 137 -18.43 8.10 3.05
CA GLU A 137 -19.54 7.33 3.64
C GLU A 137 -20.10 6.25 2.72
N ASP A 138 -20.38 6.60 1.46
CA ASP A 138 -20.99 5.65 0.53
C ASP A 138 -20.06 4.49 0.20
N LEU A 139 -18.76 4.77 0.05
CA LEU A 139 -17.76 3.74 -0.18
C LEU A 139 -17.56 2.88 1.08
N GLN A 140 -17.55 3.49 2.27
CA GLN A 140 -17.47 2.74 3.54
C GLN A 140 -18.61 1.75 3.68
N LYS A 141 -19.85 2.16 3.41
CA LYS A 141 -21.03 1.29 3.47
C LYS A 141 -20.91 0.09 2.52
N VAL A 142 -20.41 0.34 1.30
CA VAL A 142 -20.24 -0.72 0.28
C VAL A 142 -19.13 -1.69 0.66
N VAL A 143 -18.01 -1.18 1.18
CA VAL A 143 -16.87 -2.01 1.59
C VAL A 143 -17.21 -2.86 2.81
N LEU A 144 -17.87 -2.27 3.81
CA LEU A 144 -18.20 -2.96 5.07
C LEU A 144 -19.40 -3.91 4.97
N LYS A 145 -20.25 -3.77 3.96
CA LYS A 145 -21.40 -4.67 3.72
C LYS A 145 -22.30 -4.88 4.94
N GLY A 146 -22.46 -3.85 5.74
CA GLY A 146 -23.29 -3.89 6.94
C GLY A 146 -22.52 -4.22 8.22
N GLU A 147 -21.21 -4.42 8.16
CA GLU A 147 -20.41 -4.45 9.39
C GLU A 147 -20.31 -3.06 10.01
N GLU A 148 -20.38 -3.00 11.33
CA GLU A 148 -20.26 -1.74 12.07
C GLU A 148 -18.79 -1.30 12.16
N PRO A 149 -18.47 -0.05 11.78
CA PRO A 149 -17.13 0.49 11.95
C PRO A 149 -16.82 0.77 13.43
N ILE A 150 -15.56 0.66 13.82
CA ILE A 150 -15.12 1.06 15.14
C ILE A 150 -14.71 2.54 15.14
N THR A 151 -15.09 3.25 16.21
CA THR A 151 -14.79 4.68 16.40
C THR A 151 -13.78 4.92 17.50
N CYS A 152 -13.40 3.88 18.24
CA CYS A 152 -12.38 3.92 19.27
C CYS A 152 -11.02 3.41 18.74
N ARG A 153 -9.96 3.56 19.54
CA ARG A 153 -8.68 2.93 19.23
C ARG A 153 -8.82 1.40 19.22
N PRO A 154 -8.37 0.68 18.19
CA PRO A 154 -8.50 -0.77 18.09
C PRO A 154 -8.00 -1.52 19.33
N GLY A 155 -6.91 -1.07 19.94
CA GLY A 155 -6.37 -1.68 21.16
C GLY A 155 -7.31 -1.66 22.37
N LYS A 156 -8.34 -0.80 22.38
CA LYS A 156 -9.37 -0.84 23.45
C LYS A 156 -10.31 -2.05 23.34
N LEU A 157 -10.35 -2.69 22.19
CA LEU A 157 -11.20 -3.86 21.92
C LEU A 157 -10.47 -5.16 22.24
N LEU A 158 -9.16 -5.10 22.48
CA LEU A 158 -8.38 -6.28 22.84
C LEU A 158 -8.64 -6.65 24.30
N PRO A 159 -8.76 -7.95 24.62
CA PRO A 159 -8.80 -8.40 26.00
C PRO A 159 -7.49 -8.06 26.70
N PRO A 160 -7.50 -7.94 28.04
CA PRO A 160 -6.25 -7.85 28.81
C PRO A 160 -5.32 -9.01 28.46
N VAL A 161 -4.01 -8.74 28.43
CA VAL A 161 -3.01 -9.77 28.18
C VAL A 161 -2.99 -10.73 29.37
N ASP A 162 -3.14 -12.02 29.08
CA ASP A 162 -2.93 -13.10 30.04
C ASP A 162 -1.45 -13.53 29.98
N PHE A 163 -0.68 -13.10 30.97
CA PHE A 163 0.76 -13.37 31.03
C PHE A 163 1.06 -14.84 31.36
N ASP A 164 0.18 -15.51 32.10
CA ASP A 164 0.34 -16.93 32.44
C ASP A 164 0.15 -17.81 31.20
N GLN A 165 -0.76 -17.44 30.30
CA GLN A 165 -0.93 -18.09 29.02
C GLN A 165 0.29 -17.83 28.11
N LEU A 166 0.79 -16.60 28.05
CA LEU A 166 1.97 -16.25 27.26
C LEU A 166 3.22 -17.02 27.69
N GLU A 167 3.42 -17.21 28.99
CA GLU A 167 4.55 -18.01 29.52
C GLU A 167 4.48 -19.49 29.08
N GLN A 168 3.28 -20.02 28.83
CA GLN A 168 3.11 -21.40 28.37
C GLN A 168 3.31 -21.57 26.87
N GLU A 169 3.18 -20.48 26.08
CA GLU A 169 3.33 -20.47 24.62
C GLU A 169 4.78 -20.23 24.15
N VAL A 170 5.69 -19.81 25.04
CA VAL A 170 7.12 -19.57 24.79
C VAL A 170 7.98 -20.71 25.24
#